data_79fe5999dece301d8cb6f695fa4288a4
#
_entry.id   79fe5999dece301d8cb6f695fa4288a4
#
_cell.length_a   1.000
_cell.length_b   1.000
_cell.length_c   1.000
_cell.angle_alpha   90.00
_cell.angle_beta   90.00
_cell.angle_gamma   90.00
#
_symmetry.space_group_name_H-M   'P 1'
#
loop_
_entity.id
_entity.type
_entity.pdbx_description
1 polymer ?
#
loop_
_entity_poly.entity_id
_entity_poly.type
_entity_poly.pdbx_seq_one_letter_code
_entity_poly.pdbx_strand_id
1 'polypeptide(L)'
;MDYQIYAVRIGDKYGVHYEHTLEQKLGPIKWIREEEPGVHLQWNKLSVFSVSENCPVVLIDIDLEFVGSYTDLFLQPVQRGEFLVTRNWWGQDNPGGRIYKIAGGFYKFWPEDTRFIYETFRQDKERWQAHYIEQGITCGPVNGEMNFVEDCVRGRIGGNPLSMKFVPDTWHTQWKNDAPYEYQLRMNKKYGNDYLWMGSWNPDIRLVHYQRERPLENQLLSTKWNKVPHT
;
A
#
# COMPACT_ATOMS: atom_id res chain seq x y z
N MET A 1 8.89 18.43 8.85
CA MET A 1 7.79 17.54 8.42
C MET A 1 7.33 16.78 9.64
N ASP A 2 6.05 16.67 9.85
CA ASP A 2 5.52 16.00 11.04
C ASP A 2 5.35 14.48 10.85
N TYR A 3 6.12 13.87 9.94
CA TYR A 3 6.13 12.43 9.67
C TYR A 3 7.44 11.99 9.01
N GLN A 4 7.75 10.70 9.09
CA GLN A 4 8.88 10.07 8.41
C GLN A 4 8.38 9.07 7.37
N ILE A 5 8.93 9.12 6.15
CA ILE A 5 8.57 8.18 5.07
C ILE A 5 9.54 6.99 5.07
N TYR A 6 8.99 5.79 4.96
CA TYR A 6 9.69 4.53 4.77
C TYR A 6 9.21 3.82 3.50
N ALA A 7 10.11 3.13 2.84
CA ALA A 7 9.81 2.22 1.74
C ALA A 7 10.76 1.03 1.73
N VAL A 8 10.39 -0.01 1.01
CA VAL A 8 11.19 -1.24 0.89
C VAL A 8 11.59 -1.45 -0.55
N ARG A 9 12.89 -1.65 -0.80
CA ARG A 9 13.44 -2.10 -2.08
C ARG A 9 14.40 -3.25 -1.84
N ILE A 10 13.92 -4.46 -2.05
CA ILE A 10 14.66 -5.71 -1.89
C ILE A 10 14.62 -6.47 -3.22
N GLY A 11 15.73 -7.08 -3.59
CA GLY A 11 15.89 -7.79 -4.86
C GLY A 11 15.98 -6.85 -6.07
N ASP A 12 15.94 -7.42 -7.26
CA ASP A 12 16.26 -6.75 -8.52
C ASP A 12 15.02 -6.34 -9.35
N LYS A 13 13.83 -6.62 -8.84
CA LYS A 13 12.58 -6.32 -9.58
C LYS A 13 12.43 -4.82 -9.90
N TYR A 14 12.85 -3.96 -8.97
CA TYR A 14 12.75 -2.51 -9.12
C TYR A 14 14.15 -1.89 -9.11
N GLY A 15 14.50 -1.20 -10.19
CA GLY A 15 15.78 -0.52 -10.31
C GLY A 15 15.88 0.74 -9.41
N VAL A 16 17.08 1.23 -9.20
CA VAL A 16 17.36 2.42 -8.37
C VAL A 16 16.62 3.68 -8.84
N HIS A 17 16.24 3.75 -10.11
CA HIS A 17 15.47 4.87 -10.67
C HIS A 17 14.10 5.04 -10.00
N TYR A 18 13.48 3.96 -9.47
CA TYR A 18 12.25 4.06 -8.69
C TYR A 18 12.47 4.83 -7.39
N GLU A 19 13.60 4.57 -6.69
CA GLU A 19 13.98 5.32 -5.49
C GLU A 19 14.13 6.80 -5.82
N HIS A 20 14.93 7.12 -6.83
CA HIS A 20 15.17 8.50 -7.24
C HIS A 20 13.87 9.23 -7.62
N THR A 21 12.98 8.57 -8.34
CA THR A 21 11.70 9.16 -8.72
C THR A 21 10.83 9.50 -7.51
N LEU A 22 10.77 8.58 -6.53
CA LEU A 22 10.01 8.80 -5.31
C LEU A 22 10.65 9.90 -4.44
N GLU A 23 11.97 9.88 -4.28
CA GLU A 23 12.68 10.88 -3.48
C GLU A 23 12.64 12.29 -4.09
N GLN A 24 12.71 12.40 -5.41
CA GLN A 24 12.53 13.69 -6.10
C GLN A 24 11.15 14.28 -5.83
N LYS A 25 10.14 13.45 -5.66
CA LYS A 25 8.76 13.88 -5.46
C LYS A 25 8.41 14.10 -3.99
N LEU A 26 8.85 13.21 -3.12
CA LEU A 26 8.42 13.14 -1.73
C LEU A 26 9.46 13.69 -0.74
N GLY A 27 10.68 13.94 -1.19
CA GLY A 27 11.81 14.24 -0.33
C GLY A 27 12.47 12.97 0.25
N PRO A 28 13.23 13.06 1.33
CA PRO A 28 13.99 11.95 1.88
C PRO A 28 13.11 10.78 2.31
N ILE A 29 13.48 9.58 1.87
CA ILE A 29 12.83 8.31 2.23
C ILE A 29 13.85 7.42 2.95
N LYS A 30 13.45 6.78 4.04
CA LYS A 30 14.24 5.74 4.71
C LYS A 30 13.96 4.39 4.06
N TRP A 31 14.96 3.84 3.38
CA TRP A 31 14.85 2.61 2.62
C TRP A 31 15.25 1.38 3.43
N ILE A 32 14.42 0.34 3.40
CA ILE A 32 14.80 -1.01 3.80
C ILE A 32 15.32 -1.72 2.54
N ARG A 33 16.60 -2.10 2.53
CA ARG A 33 17.28 -2.72 1.37
C ARG A 33 17.77 -4.14 1.64
N GLU A 34 17.80 -4.54 2.89
CA GLU A 34 18.26 -5.86 3.29
C GLU A 34 17.08 -6.78 3.56
N GLU A 35 17.15 -7.97 3.00
CA GLU A 35 16.18 -9.01 3.25
C GLU A 35 16.44 -9.67 4.60
N GLU A 36 15.42 -9.76 5.42
CA GLU A 36 15.50 -10.50 6.67
C GLU A 36 15.51 -12.01 6.40
N PRO A 37 16.43 -12.80 6.97
CA PRO A 37 16.49 -14.24 6.76
C PRO A 37 15.17 -14.94 7.05
N GLY A 38 14.71 -15.75 6.08
CA GLY A 38 13.44 -16.48 6.16
C GLY A 38 12.18 -15.64 5.97
N VAL A 39 12.33 -14.40 5.51
CA VAL A 39 11.20 -13.50 5.23
C VAL A 39 11.08 -13.27 3.73
N HIS A 40 9.94 -13.60 3.16
CA HIS A 40 9.67 -13.39 1.74
C HIS A 40 9.50 -11.90 1.41
N LEU A 41 10.05 -11.47 0.29
CA LEU A 41 10.11 -10.11 -0.26
C LEU A 41 9.17 -9.07 0.38
N GLN A 42 7.87 -9.14 0.12
CA GLN A 42 6.89 -8.15 0.59
C GLN A 42 6.73 -8.13 2.12
N TRP A 43 6.98 -9.26 2.77
CA TRP A 43 6.87 -9.38 4.22
C TRP A 43 7.95 -8.60 4.97
N ASN A 44 9.05 -8.26 4.29
CA ASN A 44 10.11 -7.43 4.87
C ASN A 44 9.62 -6.02 5.26
N LYS A 45 8.54 -5.52 4.65
CA LYS A 45 7.95 -4.23 5.06
C LYS A 45 7.44 -4.24 6.51
N LEU A 46 7.17 -5.41 7.09
CA LEU A 46 6.72 -5.52 8.48
C LEU A 46 7.76 -5.00 9.48
N SER A 47 9.05 -5.02 9.13
CA SER A 47 10.12 -4.46 9.97
C SER A 47 9.93 -2.97 10.26
N VAL A 48 9.25 -2.24 9.38
CA VAL A 48 8.95 -0.80 9.56
C VAL A 48 8.01 -0.56 10.75
N PHE A 49 7.21 -1.54 11.15
CA PHE A 49 6.38 -1.41 12.35
C PHE A 49 7.18 -1.42 13.66
N SER A 50 8.49 -1.75 13.62
CA SER A 50 9.37 -1.76 14.79
C SER A 50 10.30 -0.55 14.90
N VAL A 51 10.23 0.38 13.96
CA VAL A 51 11.11 1.56 13.98
C VAL A 51 10.84 2.46 15.19
N SER A 52 11.87 3.20 15.61
CA SER A 52 11.77 4.12 16.75
C SER A 52 11.78 5.55 16.25
N GLU A 53 10.59 6.06 15.92
CA GLU A 53 10.37 7.44 15.51
C GLU A 53 9.46 8.15 16.52
N ASN A 54 9.73 9.44 16.75
CA ASN A 54 8.91 10.29 17.63
C ASN A 54 7.82 11.05 16.85
N CYS A 55 7.50 10.59 15.67
CA CYS A 55 6.47 11.15 14.80
C CYS A 55 5.76 10.02 14.05
N PRO A 56 4.60 10.29 13.43
CA PRO A 56 3.96 9.31 12.57
C PRO A 56 4.89 8.81 11.46
N VAL A 57 4.80 7.54 11.15
CA VAL A 57 5.48 6.89 10.03
C VAL A 57 4.51 6.72 8.88
N VAL A 58 4.97 7.03 7.68
CA VAL A 58 4.29 6.69 6.43
C VAL A 58 5.10 5.59 5.75
N LEU A 59 4.49 4.43 5.58
CA LEU A 59 5.06 3.31 4.83
C LEU A 59 4.41 3.25 3.45
N ILE A 60 5.23 3.28 2.40
CA ILE A 60 4.77 3.24 1.01
C ILE A 60 5.40 2.07 0.24
N ASP A 61 4.65 1.54 -0.74
CA ASP A 61 5.20 0.61 -1.71
C ASP A 61 5.98 1.36 -2.81
N ILE A 62 7.00 0.71 -3.37
CA ILE A 62 7.89 1.32 -4.37
C ILE A 62 7.21 1.52 -5.74
N ASP A 63 6.17 0.75 -6.03
CA ASP A 63 5.41 0.78 -7.28
C ASP A 63 4.20 1.73 -7.23
N LEU A 64 4.27 2.70 -6.36
CA LEU A 64 3.29 3.79 -6.28
C LEU A 64 3.69 4.99 -7.14
N GLU A 65 2.70 5.68 -7.64
CA GLU A 65 2.83 7.01 -8.21
C GLU A 65 1.90 7.99 -7.50
N PHE A 66 2.48 9.10 -7.07
CA PHE A 66 1.76 10.18 -6.43
C PHE A 66 1.42 11.25 -7.46
N VAL A 67 0.15 11.62 -7.58
CA VAL A 67 -0.37 12.53 -8.62
C VAL A 67 -1.23 13.64 -8.03
N GLY A 68 -1.45 14.70 -8.80
CA GLY A 68 -2.32 15.79 -8.37
C GLY A 68 -1.86 16.41 -7.04
N SER A 69 -2.81 16.71 -6.16
CA SER A 69 -2.56 17.25 -4.81
C SER A 69 -2.19 16.14 -3.82
N TYR A 70 -1.24 15.28 -4.17
CA TYR A 70 -0.83 14.12 -3.37
C TYR A 70 -0.37 14.48 -1.95
N THR A 71 0.06 15.72 -1.71
CA THR A 71 0.43 16.20 -0.37
C THR A 71 -0.71 16.06 0.63
N ASP A 72 -1.95 16.16 0.17
CA ASP A 72 -3.14 15.99 1.01
C ASP A 72 -3.18 14.60 1.67
N LEU A 73 -2.68 13.57 0.96
CA LEU A 73 -2.59 12.21 1.48
C LEU A 73 -1.65 12.12 2.68
N PHE A 74 -0.48 12.77 2.59
CA PHE A 74 0.51 12.78 3.66
C PHE A 74 0.10 13.68 4.83
N LEU A 75 -0.68 14.71 4.57
CA LEU A 75 -1.18 15.63 5.59
C LEU A 75 -2.39 15.07 6.35
N GLN A 76 -3.02 13.98 5.89
CA GLN A 76 -4.10 13.35 6.65
C GLN A 76 -3.65 13.08 8.09
N PRO A 77 -4.38 13.58 9.10
CA PRO A 77 -4.00 13.37 10.49
C PRO A 77 -4.18 11.91 10.88
N VAL A 78 -3.25 11.41 11.69
CA VAL A 78 -3.36 10.14 12.39
C VAL A 78 -3.06 10.37 13.86
N GLN A 79 -3.99 10.01 14.72
CA GLN A 79 -3.84 10.11 16.18
C GLN A 79 -3.26 8.82 16.76
N ARG A 80 -2.83 8.86 18.02
CA ARG A 80 -2.44 7.66 18.75
C ARG A 80 -3.59 6.66 18.78
N GLY A 81 -3.28 5.38 18.56
CA GLY A 81 -4.27 4.33 18.45
C GLY A 81 -5.02 4.27 17.12
N GLU A 82 -4.68 5.11 16.13
CA GLU A 82 -5.24 5.08 14.78
C GLU A 82 -4.26 4.49 13.76
N PHE A 83 -4.83 3.87 12.72
CA PHE A 83 -4.10 3.31 11.58
C PHE A 83 -4.75 3.78 10.29
N LEU A 84 -4.10 4.72 9.58
CA LEU A 84 -4.59 5.27 8.33
C LEU A 84 -4.06 4.48 7.15
N VAL A 85 -4.94 4.09 6.23
CA VAL A 85 -4.62 3.20 5.12
C VAL A 85 -5.52 3.45 3.93
N THR A 86 -5.06 3.06 2.73
CA THR A 86 -5.90 2.99 1.54
C THR A 86 -6.82 1.78 1.60
N ARG A 87 -8.06 1.94 1.12
CA ARG A 87 -9.05 0.86 1.08
C ARG A 87 -8.87 0.02 -0.16
N ASN A 88 -8.99 -1.29 0.00
CA ASN A 88 -9.17 -2.23 -1.12
C ASN A 88 -10.64 -2.17 -1.59
N TRP A 89 -11.04 -1.06 -2.19
CA TRP A 89 -12.41 -0.83 -2.62
C TRP A 89 -12.79 -1.65 -3.88
N TRP A 90 -11.80 -2.09 -4.68
CA TRP A 90 -12.04 -2.98 -5.81
C TRP A 90 -12.26 -4.44 -5.40
N GLY A 91 -12.02 -4.78 -4.15
CA GLY A 91 -12.28 -6.04 -3.47
C GLY A 91 -11.98 -7.29 -4.27
N GLN A 92 -11.20 -8.18 -3.70
CA GLN A 92 -11.18 -9.56 -4.18
C GLN A 92 -12.02 -10.39 -3.23
N ASP A 93 -13.02 -11.10 -3.78
CA ASP A 93 -13.73 -12.10 -3.02
C ASP A 93 -12.72 -13.20 -2.71
N ASN A 94 -12.42 -13.32 -1.45
CA ASN A 94 -11.48 -14.32 -0.98
C ASN A 94 -12.16 -15.70 -0.99
N PRO A 95 -11.53 -16.74 -1.54
CA PRO A 95 -12.08 -18.10 -1.50
C PRO A 95 -12.46 -18.58 -0.10
N GLY A 96 -11.80 -18.06 0.95
CA GLY A 96 -12.12 -18.35 2.35
C GLY A 96 -13.29 -17.55 2.94
N GLY A 97 -13.99 -16.73 2.16
CA GLY A 97 -15.13 -15.93 2.63
C GLY A 97 -14.78 -14.74 3.51
N ARG A 98 -13.51 -14.50 3.82
CA ARG A 98 -13.06 -13.35 4.58
C ARG A 98 -12.72 -12.18 3.63
N ILE A 99 -13.39 -11.06 3.81
CA ILE A 99 -13.13 -9.85 3.02
C ILE A 99 -12.10 -8.99 3.77
N TYR A 100 -10.94 -8.80 3.17
CA TYR A 100 -9.94 -7.85 3.61
C TYR A 100 -10.19 -6.49 2.96
N LYS A 101 -10.05 -5.42 3.74
CA LYS A 101 -10.43 -4.08 3.33
C LYS A 101 -9.25 -3.15 3.07
N ILE A 102 -8.04 -3.50 3.50
CA ILE A 102 -6.87 -2.68 3.27
C ILE A 102 -6.20 -3.00 1.94
N ALA A 103 -5.70 -1.95 1.29
CA ALA A 103 -4.78 -2.06 0.17
C ALA A 103 -3.37 -1.73 0.65
N GLY A 104 -2.41 -2.61 0.36
CA GLY A 104 -1.08 -2.59 0.98
C GLY A 104 -0.14 -1.47 0.55
N GLY A 105 -0.54 -0.51 -0.24
CA GLY A 105 0.41 0.44 -0.84
C GLY A 105 0.75 1.66 0.03
N PHE A 106 -0.11 2.05 0.95
CA PHE A 106 0.08 3.23 1.79
C PHE A 106 -0.48 3.00 3.19
N TYR A 107 0.39 3.14 4.19
CA TYR A 107 0.04 3.11 5.61
C TYR A 107 0.56 4.37 6.31
N LYS A 108 -0.19 4.92 7.26
CA LYS A 108 0.30 5.95 8.17
C LYS A 108 -0.12 5.62 9.60
N PHE A 109 0.84 5.63 10.52
CA PHE A 109 0.65 5.13 11.88
C PHE A 109 1.68 5.73 12.85
N TRP A 110 1.43 5.57 14.14
CA TRP A 110 2.40 5.81 15.19
C TRP A 110 3.17 4.52 15.51
N PRO A 111 4.52 4.51 15.45
CA PRO A 111 5.32 3.31 15.67
C PRO A 111 5.06 2.61 17.00
N GLU A 112 4.90 3.38 18.08
CA GLU A 112 4.63 2.82 19.40
C GLU A 112 3.32 2.01 19.46
N ASP A 113 2.31 2.39 18.66
CA ASP A 113 1.01 1.73 18.64
C ASP A 113 1.01 0.48 17.78
N THR A 114 1.96 0.35 16.83
CA THR A 114 2.00 -0.71 15.83
C THR A 114 3.14 -1.71 16.01
N ARG A 115 4.06 -1.47 16.94
CA ARG A 115 5.23 -2.34 17.19
C ARG A 115 4.85 -3.80 17.39
N PHE A 116 3.71 -4.05 18.04
CA PHE A 116 3.22 -5.41 18.28
C PHE A 116 2.98 -6.21 16.98
N ILE A 117 2.74 -5.54 15.83
CA ILE A 117 2.55 -6.21 14.53
C ILE A 117 3.83 -6.97 14.15
N TYR A 118 4.97 -6.28 14.20
CA TYR A 118 6.25 -6.92 13.90
C TYR A 118 6.69 -7.90 14.98
N GLU A 119 6.46 -7.59 16.25
CA GLU A 119 6.76 -8.50 17.36
C GLU A 119 5.98 -9.81 17.24
N THR A 120 4.68 -9.73 16.88
CA THR A 120 3.86 -10.92 16.62
C THR A 120 4.38 -11.71 15.43
N PHE A 121 4.74 -11.05 14.35
CA PHE A 121 5.32 -11.70 13.17
C PHE A 121 6.61 -12.44 13.51
N ARG A 122 7.52 -11.81 14.25
CA ARG A 122 8.81 -12.38 14.62
C ARG A 122 8.73 -13.64 15.49
N GLN A 123 7.66 -13.83 16.24
CA GLN A 123 7.48 -15.02 17.09
C GLN A 123 7.44 -16.32 16.28
N ASP A 124 6.89 -16.25 15.04
CA ASP A 124 6.80 -17.44 14.17
C ASP A 124 6.62 -16.99 12.70
N LYS A 125 7.71 -16.51 12.09
CA LYS A 125 7.72 -15.97 10.73
C LYS A 125 7.24 -16.96 9.68
N GLU A 126 7.68 -18.21 9.79
CA GLU A 126 7.33 -19.27 8.85
C GLU A 126 5.83 -19.57 8.90
N ARG A 127 5.28 -19.75 10.08
CA ARG A 127 3.86 -20.01 10.28
C ARG A 127 2.98 -18.92 9.70
N TRP A 128 3.30 -17.65 9.98
CA TRP A 128 2.48 -16.54 9.49
C TRP A 128 2.52 -16.42 7.98
N GLN A 129 3.69 -16.54 7.37
CA GLN A 129 3.81 -16.55 5.93
C GLN A 129 3.06 -17.71 5.29
N ALA A 130 3.30 -18.94 5.77
CA ALA A 130 2.61 -20.14 5.29
C ALA A 130 1.09 -20.01 5.41
N HIS A 131 0.59 -19.56 6.57
CA HIS A 131 -0.84 -19.40 6.83
C HIS A 131 -1.55 -18.53 5.78
N TYR A 132 -0.98 -17.37 5.43
CA TYR A 132 -1.61 -16.47 4.47
C TYR A 132 -1.35 -16.86 3.00
N ILE A 133 -0.25 -17.52 2.71
CA ILE A 133 0.06 -18.04 1.38
C ILE A 133 -0.83 -19.26 1.06
N GLU A 134 -0.92 -20.23 1.95
CA GLU A 134 -1.69 -21.48 1.77
C GLU A 134 -3.19 -21.22 1.67
N GLN A 135 -3.71 -20.23 2.37
CA GLN A 135 -5.13 -19.89 2.30
C GLN A 135 -5.53 -19.27 0.96
N GLY A 136 -4.60 -19.06 0.03
CA GLY A 136 -4.89 -18.44 -1.26
C GLY A 136 -5.55 -17.07 -1.14
N ILE A 137 -5.31 -16.38 -0.02
CA ILE A 137 -5.93 -15.10 0.33
C ILE A 137 -5.45 -13.98 -0.59
N THR A 138 -4.46 -14.25 -1.42
CA THR A 138 -3.77 -13.23 -2.20
C THR A 138 -3.44 -13.67 -3.61
N CYS A 139 -3.24 -12.68 -4.49
CA CYS A 139 -2.91 -12.88 -5.89
C CYS A 139 -1.42 -13.18 -6.09
N GLY A 140 -0.90 -14.27 -5.50
CA GLY A 140 0.47 -14.68 -5.77
C GLY A 140 1.14 -15.40 -4.60
N PRO A 141 2.22 -16.12 -4.89
CA PRO A 141 2.80 -17.09 -3.95
C PRO A 141 3.52 -16.46 -2.75
N VAL A 142 3.69 -15.14 -2.73
CA VAL A 142 4.46 -14.44 -1.68
C VAL A 142 3.71 -13.26 -1.04
N ASN A 143 2.48 -13.04 -1.44
CA ASN A 143 1.62 -12.00 -0.86
C ASN A 143 1.00 -12.48 0.45
N GLY A 144 0.26 -11.62 1.13
CA GLY A 144 -0.47 -11.94 2.36
C GLY A 144 -0.12 -11.07 3.54
N GLU A 145 0.98 -10.32 3.46
CA GLU A 145 1.43 -9.44 4.52
C GLU A 145 0.39 -8.35 4.87
N MET A 146 -0.33 -7.81 3.87
CA MET A 146 -1.38 -6.84 4.14
C MET A 146 -2.57 -7.44 4.89
N ASN A 147 -2.87 -8.71 4.65
CA ASN A 147 -3.94 -9.42 5.35
C ASN A 147 -3.54 -9.70 6.80
N PHE A 148 -2.28 -10.08 7.03
CA PHE A 148 -1.70 -10.19 8.36
C PHE A 148 -1.76 -8.86 9.11
N VAL A 149 -1.36 -7.77 8.46
CA VAL A 149 -1.45 -6.41 9.04
C VAL A 149 -2.89 -6.07 9.39
N GLU A 150 -3.86 -6.33 8.50
CA GLU A 150 -5.27 -6.07 8.78
C GLU A 150 -5.78 -6.90 9.97
N ASP A 151 -5.40 -8.15 10.07
CA ASP A 151 -5.80 -9.01 11.19
C ASP A 151 -5.20 -8.52 12.52
N CYS A 152 -3.95 -8.06 12.52
CA CYS A 152 -3.33 -7.42 13.67
C CYS A 152 -4.04 -6.11 14.06
N VAL A 153 -4.23 -5.20 13.09
CA VAL A 153 -4.89 -3.91 13.34
C VAL A 153 -6.32 -4.08 13.88
N ARG A 154 -7.03 -5.12 13.44
CA ARG A 154 -8.37 -5.44 13.96
C ARG A 154 -8.38 -6.21 15.27
N GLY A 155 -7.22 -6.50 15.84
CA GLY A 155 -7.10 -7.28 17.08
C GLY A 155 -7.49 -8.75 16.94
N ARG A 156 -7.48 -9.31 15.71
CA ARG A 156 -7.71 -10.74 15.49
C ARG A 156 -6.46 -11.57 15.80
N ILE A 157 -5.30 -10.93 15.72
CA ILE A 157 -3.98 -11.47 16.04
C ILE A 157 -3.24 -10.44 16.92
N GLY A 158 -2.63 -10.88 17.95
CA GLY A 158 -1.67 -10.22 18.80
C GLY A 158 -1.91 -8.79 19.19
N GLY A 159 -2.45 -8.35 20.21
CA GLY A 159 -2.54 -6.99 20.72
C GLY A 159 -3.95 -6.40 20.73
N ASN A 160 -4.00 -5.11 21.04
CA ASN A 160 -5.24 -4.36 21.07
C ASN A 160 -5.58 -3.85 19.66
N PRO A 161 -6.87 -3.85 19.27
CA PRO A 161 -7.27 -3.31 17.99
C PRO A 161 -6.97 -1.82 17.90
N LEU A 162 -6.51 -1.39 16.72
CA LEU A 162 -6.37 0.01 16.37
C LEU A 162 -7.62 0.51 15.64
N SER A 163 -7.89 1.80 15.74
CA SER A 163 -8.96 2.45 14.98
C SER A 163 -8.52 2.60 13.51
N MET A 164 -9.06 1.76 12.63
CA MET A 164 -8.73 1.80 11.21
C MET A 164 -9.42 2.99 10.54
N LYS A 165 -8.61 3.88 9.97
CA LYS A 165 -9.04 5.02 9.17
C LYS A 165 -8.74 4.76 7.70
N PHE A 166 -9.62 5.17 6.81
CA PHE A 166 -9.38 5.08 5.38
C PHE A 166 -9.26 6.46 4.76
N VAL A 167 -8.29 6.60 3.86
CA VAL A 167 -8.30 7.76 2.96
C VAL A 167 -9.54 7.69 2.06
N PRO A 168 -10.02 8.82 1.50
CA PRO A 168 -11.14 8.79 0.56
C PRO A 168 -10.89 7.80 -0.57
N ASP A 169 -11.89 6.98 -0.91
CA ASP A 169 -11.76 5.92 -1.92
C ASP A 169 -11.41 6.50 -3.31
N THR A 170 -11.86 7.74 -3.60
CA THR A 170 -11.55 8.46 -4.84
C THR A 170 -10.08 8.87 -4.98
N TRP A 171 -9.30 8.85 -3.90
CA TRP A 171 -7.90 9.26 -3.91
C TRP A 171 -6.94 8.17 -4.36
N HIS A 172 -7.38 6.93 -4.37
CA HIS A 172 -6.54 5.78 -4.70
C HIS A 172 -7.11 4.99 -5.87
N THR A 173 -6.30 4.73 -6.86
CA THR A 173 -6.63 3.84 -7.97
C THR A 173 -5.52 2.84 -8.21
N GLN A 174 -5.85 1.76 -8.91
CA GLN A 174 -4.92 0.71 -9.26
C GLN A 174 -4.74 0.64 -10.77
N TRP A 175 -3.53 0.44 -11.24
CA TRP A 175 -3.21 0.29 -12.65
C TRP A 175 -2.72 -1.13 -12.96
N LYS A 176 -3.36 -1.77 -13.94
CA LYS A 176 -2.93 -3.06 -14.52
C LYS A 176 -2.56 -2.85 -15.98
N ASN A 177 -1.31 -3.22 -16.33
CA ASN A 177 -0.79 -2.98 -17.66
C ASN A 177 -1.35 -3.90 -18.73
N ASP A 178 -1.80 -5.10 -18.35
CA ASP A 178 -2.11 -6.20 -19.24
C ASP A 178 -3.54 -6.20 -19.83
N ALA A 179 -4.50 -5.50 -19.18
CA ALA A 179 -5.86 -5.38 -19.70
C ALA A 179 -6.59 -4.20 -19.02
N PRO A 180 -6.14 -2.95 -19.17
CA PRO A 180 -6.73 -1.84 -18.42
C PRO A 180 -8.21 -1.62 -18.76
N TYR A 181 -8.60 -1.76 -20.02
CA TYR A 181 -9.98 -1.54 -20.45
C TYR A 181 -10.95 -2.64 -19.98
N GLU A 182 -10.58 -3.91 -20.17
CA GLU A 182 -11.42 -5.03 -19.74
C GLU A 182 -11.55 -5.09 -18.21
N TYR A 183 -10.46 -4.77 -17.52
CA TYR A 183 -10.49 -4.67 -16.08
C TYR A 183 -11.42 -3.54 -15.63
N GLN A 184 -11.35 -2.38 -16.26
CA GLN A 184 -12.22 -1.24 -16.01
C GLN A 184 -13.71 -1.62 -16.20
N LEU A 185 -14.05 -2.26 -17.31
CA LEU A 185 -15.43 -2.71 -17.58
C LEU A 185 -15.93 -3.68 -16.51
N ARG A 186 -15.10 -4.65 -16.13
CA ARG A 186 -15.43 -5.63 -15.11
C ARG A 186 -15.65 -4.99 -13.74
N MET A 187 -14.83 -4.01 -13.40
CA MET A 187 -14.92 -3.32 -12.13
C MET A 187 -16.10 -2.36 -12.11
N ASN A 188 -16.35 -1.62 -13.19
CA ASN A 188 -17.55 -0.80 -13.32
C ASN A 188 -18.84 -1.63 -13.17
N LYS A 189 -18.85 -2.84 -13.72
CA LYS A 189 -19.96 -3.77 -13.54
C LYS A 189 -20.12 -4.23 -12.09
N LYS A 190 -19.01 -4.41 -11.37
CA LYS A 190 -19.01 -4.91 -9.99
C LYS A 190 -19.37 -3.83 -8.96
N TYR A 191 -18.89 -2.59 -9.15
CA TYR A 191 -18.94 -1.54 -8.13
C TYR A 191 -19.73 -0.29 -8.54
N GLY A 192 -20.25 -0.25 -9.77
CA GLY A 192 -20.94 0.90 -10.31
C GLY A 192 -20.03 1.88 -11.06
N ASN A 193 -20.68 2.78 -11.82
CA ASN A 193 -19.96 3.68 -12.73
C ASN A 193 -19.36 4.92 -12.06
N ASP A 194 -19.62 5.13 -10.78
CA ASP A 194 -19.17 6.31 -10.04
C ASP A 194 -17.71 6.21 -9.56
N TYR A 195 -17.13 5.03 -9.68
CA TYR A 195 -15.74 4.81 -9.36
C TYR A 195 -14.86 5.02 -10.58
N LEU A 196 -13.79 5.72 -10.35
CA LEU A 196 -12.84 6.10 -11.37
C LEU A 196 -11.73 5.10 -11.43
N TRP A 197 -11.74 4.41 -12.52
CA TRP A 197 -10.95 3.23 -12.77
C TRP A 197 -9.66 3.60 -13.44
N MET A 198 -8.81 2.61 -13.45
CA MET A 198 -7.57 2.57 -14.19
C MET A 198 -7.70 3.19 -15.57
N GLY A 199 -6.88 4.22 -15.84
CA GLY A 199 -6.91 4.93 -17.10
C GLY A 199 -8.02 5.97 -17.26
N SER A 200 -9.01 6.01 -16.39
CA SER A 200 -9.93 7.14 -16.33
C SER A 200 -9.39 8.23 -15.45
N TRP A 201 -9.42 9.44 -15.95
CA TRP A 201 -8.93 10.58 -15.22
C TRP A 201 -9.93 11.04 -14.15
N ASN A 202 -9.44 11.26 -12.95
CA ASN A 202 -10.16 11.89 -11.85
C ASN A 202 -9.28 12.90 -11.15
N PRO A 203 -9.71 14.17 -11.02
CA PRO A 203 -8.97 15.18 -10.32
C PRO A 203 -8.69 14.85 -8.84
N ASP A 204 -9.52 13.99 -8.26
CA ASP A 204 -9.35 13.58 -6.86
C ASP A 204 -8.28 12.53 -6.64
N ILE A 205 -7.77 11.87 -7.69
CA ILE A 205 -6.72 10.85 -7.52
C ILE A 205 -5.46 11.50 -6.95
N ARG A 206 -4.92 10.90 -5.91
CA ARG A 206 -3.67 11.26 -5.24
C ARG A 206 -2.60 10.18 -5.37
N LEU A 207 -3.03 8.94 -5.58
CA LEU A 207 -2.21 7.75 -5.55
C LEU A 207 -2.64 6.75 -6.61
N VAL A 208 -1.68 6.31 -7.42
CA VAL A 208 -1.84 5.21 -8.38
C VAL A 208 -0.93 4.06 -7.97
N HIS A 209 -1.50 2.88 -7.82
CA HIS A 209 -0.75 1.67 -7.49
C HIS A 209 -0.57 0.81 -8.74
N TYR A 210 0.68 0.61 -9.15
CA TYR A 210 1.02 -0.28 -10.24
C TYR A 210 1.21 -1.69 -9.71
N GLN A 211 0.49 -2.66 -10.22
CA GLN A 211 0.63 -4.07 -9.79
C GLN A 211 1.86 -4.77 -10.39
N ARG A 212 2.55 -4.12 -11.31
CA ARG A 212 3.75 -4.62 -11.99
C ARG A 212 4.67 -3.45 -12.29
N GLU A 213 5.89 -3.80 -12.73
CA GLU A 213 6.83 -2.82 -13.23
C GLU A 213 6.16 -1.84 -14.20
N ARG A 214 6.39 -0.54 -13.99
CA ARG A 214 5.87 0.48 -14.89
C ARG A 214 6.49 0.30 -16.27
N PRO A 215 5.73 0.04 -17.33
CA PRO A 215 6.27 0.22 -18.67
C PRO A 215 6.59 1.70 -18.89
N LEU A 216 7.60 1.97 -19.71
CA LEU A 216 7.95 3.35 -20.13
C LEU A 216 6.74 4.16 -20.63
N GLU A 217 5.77 3.49 -21.22
CA GLU A 217 4.48 4.07 -21.67
C GLU A 217 3.63 4.64 -20.52
N ASN A 218 3.73 4.10 -19.32
CA ASN A 218 3.00 4.59 -18.15
C ASN A 218 3.63 5.86 -17.56
N GLN A 219 4.91 6.12 -17.81
CA GLN A 219 5.53 7.40 -17.51
C GLN A 219 4.91 8.52 -18.37
N LEU A 220 4.43 8.20 -19.57
CA LEU A 220 3.70 9.15 -20.43
C LEU A 220 2.27 9.42 -19.94
N LEU A 221 1.66 8.46 -19.25
CA LEU A 221 0.33 8.65 -18.63
C LEU A 221 0.43 9.54 -17.39
N SER A 222 1.49 9.40 -16.60
CA SER A 222 1.72 10.28 -15.45
C SER A 222 1.89 11.74 -15.89
N THR A 223 2.52 11.98 -17.03
CA THR A 223 2.61 13.31 -17.62
C THR A 223 1.27 13.84 -18.16
N LYS A 224 0.37 12.97 -18.59
CA LYS A 224 -1.00 13.38 -18.96
C LYS A 224 -1.85 13.71 -17.73
N TRP A 225 -1.70 12.97 -16.64
CA TRP A 225 -2.43 13.23 -15.39
C TRP A 225 -1.98 14.50 -14.69
N ASN A 226 -0.72 14.89 -14.88
CA ASN A 226 -0.20 16.14 -14.35
C ASN A 226 -0.54 17.37 -15.24
N LYS A 227 -1.09 17.17 -16.45
CA LYS A 227 -1.36 18.22 -17.42
C LYS A 227 -2.82 18.66 -17.47
N VAL A 228 -3.71 18.03 -16.72
CA VAL A 228 -5.09 18.48 -16.67
C VAL A 228 -5.18 19.67 -15.72
N PRO A 229 -5.71 20.81 -16.18
CA PRO A 229 -5.84 22.00 -15.35
C PRO A 229 -6.70 21.66 -14.12
N HIS A 230 -6.22 21.99 -12.95
CA HIS A 230 -7.03 22.06 -11.76
C HIS A 230 -7.96 23.28 -11.94
N THR A 231 -9.18 23.05 -12.43
CA THR A 231 -10.24 24.05 -12.42
C THR A 231 -10.93 24.08 -11.09
#